data_e096f81713c4f147742b664bfc66f850
#
_entry.id   e096f81713c4f147742b664bfc66f850
#
_cell.length_a   1.000
_cell.length_b   1.000
_cell.length_c   1.000
_cell.angle_alpha   90.00
_cell.angle_beta   90.00
_cell.angle_gamma   90.00
#
_symmetry.space_group_name_H-M   'P 1'
#
loop_
_entity.id
_entity.type
_entity.pdbx_description
1 polymer ?
#
loop_
_entity_poly.entity_id
_entity_poly.type
_entity_poly.pdbx_seq_one_letter_code
_entity_poly.pdbx_strand_id
1 'polypeptide(L)'
;MSAIAGTMLMVLSGCAIPQLCCPQPGPAMPEDFNGKSSAENTAQVGIDQFFNDPVLTQLIYEGLASNQELKIRNQEVQIARNEILARRGAYLPFVSVGARGGFDRTSRYTPLGAAEDQLFYPGGGRFPDPLGNVGLTANLFWQVDIWRQLRNARDSATNRYIEAVEARDYFVTRLVAEIADNYYELTALDKRMVFLDQTIEIQKQSLQVAKAQKEAARGTELGVQRFLAEVRKNESQRLIVKQRIIEVENKINFLAGRYPQLVERGQWDYINLDSQVLNVGVPSQLLLNRRDIRAAERELAASGLDVMVARANFYPQLNITAGVGFEAFNPRYLFDPGAFIANAAGDLVAPLINKKAIRAEYQSANARQLQAAYDYQRTVINAYTEVVNRISKVENYRESVQIKQGQVTALEESVNVATNLFQNARAEYVDVLLSQRDLLEARTALIETKQQQLSAIVNAYQALGGGYLLTSGGTTYADIRCLPPEMLSTMLPMGEETAVPVPGDENLPVPPSEDSLMPAPLSPATGSTPPTGPTPAPAAAPADMSLLPPASIEPVMPVSGPVMPTSYGKQEPLIRLQVPPETKTVTPVVFENTLREPH
;
A
#
# COMPACT_ATOMS: atom_id res chain seq x y z
N MET A 1 1.89 -58.16 -22.85
CA MET A 1 2.65 -56.92 -22.53
C MET A 1 2.59 -55.88 -23.64
N SER A 2 2.64 -56.20 -24.92
CA SER A 2 2.56 -55.20 -26.02
C SER A 2 1.23 -54.44 -26.12
N ALA A 3 0.08 -55.05 -25.82
CA ALA A 3 -1.22 -54.38 -25.89
C ALA A 3 -1.40 -53.31 -24.77
N ILE A 4 -0.84 -53.55 -23.59
CA ILE A 4 -0.88 -52.59 -22.46
C ILE A 4 0.03 -51.40 -22.75
N ALA A 5 1.18 -51.60 -23.38
CA ALA A 5 2.07 -50.51 -23.79
C ALA A 5 1.45 -49.66 -24.91
N GLY A 6 0.71 -50.24 -25.84
CA GLY A 6 0.00 -49.55 -26.90
C GLY A 6 -1.17 -48.70 -26.41
N THR A 7 -1.95 -49.21 -25.44
CA THR A 7 -3.02 -48.42 -24.80
C THR A 7 -2.48 -47.31 -23.93
N MET A 8 -1.34 -47.49 -23.27
CA MET A 8 -0.71 -46.43 -22.49
C MET A 8 -0.15 -45.29 -23.37
N LEU A 9 0.34 -45.62 -24.59
CA LEU A 9 0.79 -44.61 -25.56
C LEU A 9 -0.38 -43.79 -26.16
N MET A 10 -1.54 -44.42 -26.40
CA MET A 10 -2.73 -43.73 -26.92
C MET A 10 -3.37 -42.79 -25.88
N VAL A 11 -3.23 -43.05 -24.58
CA VAL A 11 -3.72 -42.18 -23.52
C VAL A 11 -2.87 -40.89 -23.39
N LEU A 12 -1.61 -40.94 -23.75
CA LEU A 12 -0.70 -39.78 -23.74
C LEU A 12 -0.97 -38.78 -24.87
N SER A 13 -1.55 -39.22 -25.99
CA SER A 13 -1.88 -38.32 -27.12
C SER A 13 -3.15 -37.43 -26.89
N GLY A 14 -3.93 -37.70 -25.85
CA GLY A 14 -5.15 -36.95 -25.53
C GLY A 14 -4.98 -35.61 -24.80
N CYS A 15 -3.75 -35.19 -24.50
CA CYS A 15 -3.49 -33.96 -23.71
C CYS A 15 -3.05 -32.78 -24.57
N ALA A 16 -3.85 -32.40 -25.59
CA ALA A 16 -3.63 -31.10 -26.26
C ALA A 16 -3.87 -29.95 -25.29
N ILE A 17 -2.78 -29.37 -24.76
CA ILE A 17 -2.81 -28.15 -23.97
C ILE A 17 -3.10 -26.99 -24.94
N PRO A 18 -4.09 -26.13 -24.67
CA PRO A 18 -4.41 -24.98 -25.54
C PRO A 18 -3.19 -24.08 -25.76
N GLN A 19 -3.04 -23.55 -26.96
CA GLN A 19 -2.10 -22.48 -27.20
C GLN A 19 -2.58 -21.22 -26.51
N LEU A 20 -1.67 -20.47 -25.92
CA LEU A 20 -1.91 -19.21 -25.23
C LEU A 20 -1.58 -18.01 -26.12
N CYS A 21 -2.24 -16.90 -25.86
CA CYS A 21 -1.85 -15.61 -26.42
C CYS A 21 -0.59 -15.10 -25.74
N CYS A 22 0.35 -14.59 -26.56
CA CYS A 22 1.54 -13.90 -26.03
C CYS A 22 1.25 -12.42 -25.79
N PRO A 23 1.83 -11.78 -24.76
CA PRO A 23 1.76 -10.35 -24.60
C PRO A 23 2.38 -9.64 -25.81
N GLN A 24 1.74 -8.57 -26.27
CA GLN A 24 2.32 -7.72 -27.30
C GLN A 24 3.37 -6.79 -26.67
N PRO A 25 4.50 -6.54 -27.32
CA PRO A 25 5.48 -5.59 -26.83
C PRO A 25 4.86 -4.18 -26.76
N GLY A 26 5.19 -3.44 -25.71
CA GLY A 26 4.79 -2.05 -25.58
C GLY A 26 5.56 -1.12 -26.55
N PRO A 27 5.19 0.15 -26.61
CA PRO A 27 5.94 1.14 -27.37
C PRO A 27 7.37 1.24 -26.82
N ALA A 28 8.33 1.51 -27.71
CA ALA A 28 9.72 1.75 -27.31
C ALA A 28 9.81 2.99 -26.41
N MET A 29 10.63 2.92 -25.37
CA MET A 29 10.86 4.06 -24.50
C MET A 29 11.72 5.11 -25.24
N PRO A 30 11.36 6.41 -25.19
CA PRO A 30 12.18 7.48 -25.76
C PRO A 30 13.57 7.56 -25.09
N GLU A 31 14.54 8.11 -25.80
CA GLU A 31 15.92 8.25 -25.30
C GLU A 31 16.09 9.43 -24.33
N ASP A 32 15.22 10.44 -24.42
CA ASP A 32 15.23 11.63 -23.57
C ASP A 32 13.83 12.02 -23.10
N PHE A 33 13.74 13.01 -22.20
CA PHE A 33 12.48 13.60 -21.73
C PHE A 33 12.14 14.86 -22.54
N ASN A 34 11.68 14.69 -23.77
CA ASN A 34 11.38 15.80 -24.72
C ASN A 34 12.58 16.74 -24.92
N GLY A 35 13.74 16.19 -25.25
CA GLY A 35 14.97 16.93 -25.48
C GLY A 35 15.77 17.25 -24.20
N LYS A 36 15.37 16.71 -23.06
CA LYS A 36 16.07 16.88 -21.78
C LYS A 36 16.62 15.55 -21.30
N SER A 37 17.90 15.53 -21.03
CA SER A 37 18.62 14.42 -20.42
C SER A 37 19.83 14.95 -19.66
N SER A 38 20.27 14.24 -18.64
CA SER A 38 21.49 14.54 -17.89
C SER A 38 22.23 13.26 -17.52
N ALA A 39 23.55 13.36 -17.33
CA ALA A 39 24.33 12.21 -16.85
C ALA A 39 24.03 11.87 -15.39
N GLU A 40 23.71 12.88 -14.60
CA GLU A 40 23.34 12.75 -13.19
C GLU A 40 21.82 12.62 -13.03
N ASN A 41 21.39 11.94 -11.98
CA ASN A 41 19.98 11.76 -11.65
C ASN A 41 19.71 12.16 -10.19
N THR A 42 18.89 13.18 -10.01
CA THR A 42 18.49 13.68 -8.69
C THR A 42 17.81 12.60 -7.82
N ALA A 43 17.22 11.56 -8.40
CA ALA A 43 16.63 10.45 -7.66
C ALA A 43 17.64 9.70 -6.75
N GLN A 44 18.94 9.80 -7.03
CA GLN A 44 20.01 9.19 -6.23
C GLN A 44 20.48 10.08 -5.06
N VAL A 45 19.98 11.30 -4.98
CA VAL A 45 20.27 12.22 -3.88
C VAL A 45 19.44 11.84 -2.67
N GLY A 46 20.06 11.74 -1.49
CA GLY A 46 19.35 11.46 -0.24
C GLY A 46 18.42 12.61 0.18
N ILE A 47 17.42 12.30 1.00
CA ILE A 47 16.43 13.25 1.51
C ILE A 47 17.10 14.45 2.18
N ASP A 48 18.14 14.21 3.01
CA ASP A 48 18.86 15.24 3.73
C ASP A 48 19.48 16.30 2.82
N GLN A 49 20.10 15.84 1.72
CA GLN A 49 20.75 16.73 0.76
C GLN A 49 19.73 17.39 -0.18
N PHE A 50 18.66 16.68 -0.53
CA PHE A 50 17.66 17.20 -1.45
C PHE A 50 16.88 18.36 -0.82
N PHE A 51 16.39 18.21 0.40
CA PHE A 51 15.59 19.24 1.05
C PHE A 51 16.45 20.33 1.70
N ASN A 52 17.65 19.98 2.18
CA ASN A 52 18.58 20.88 2.87
C ASN A 52 17.88 21.73 3.97
N ASP A 53 16.89 21.13 4.63
CA ASP A 53 16.08 21.72 5.70
C ASP A 53 15.98 20.74 6.85
N PRO A 54 16.68 21.02 7.97
CA PRO A 54 16.71 20.10 9.12
C PRO A 54 15.32 19.93 9.75
N VAL A 55 14.47 20.97 9.76
CA VAL A 55 13.12 20.90 10.35
C VAL A 55 12.22 20.00 9.50
N LEU A 56 12.22 20.22 8.18
CA LEU A 56 11.46 19.37 7.26
C LEU A 56 11.96 17.92 7.28
N THR A 57 13.28 17.73 7.27
CA THR A 57 13.90 16.41 7.29
C THR A 57 13.53 15.63 8.55
N GLN A 58 13.58 16.28 9.72
CA GLN A 58 13.15 15.69 10.98
C GLN A 58 11.67 15.29 10.92
N LEU A 59 10.81 16.15 10.41
CA LEU A 59 9.37 15.87 10.27
C LEU A 59 9.11 14.68 9.34
N ILE A 60 9.88 14.55 8.26
CA ILE A 60 9.84 13.38 7.37
C ILE A 60 10.23 12.11 8.12
N TYR A 61 11.32 12.12 8.88
CA TYR A 61 11.74 10.96 9.68
C TYR A 61 10.72 10.56 10.75
N GLU A 62 10.09 11.52 11.42
CA GLU A 62 8.97 11.24 12.33
C GLU A 62 7.82 10.54 11.60
N GLY A 63 7.46 11.03 10.41
CA GLY A 63 6.45 10.39 9.56
C GLY A 63 6.83 8.97 9.17
N LEU A 64 8.06 8.72 8.75
CA LEU A 64 8.55 7.39 8.40
C LEU A 64 8.58 6.42 9.59
N ALA A 65 8.81 6.91 10.80
CA ALA A 65 8.81 6.09 12.01
C ALA A 65 7.40 5.80 12.52
N SER A 66 6.48 6.76 12.44
CA SER A 66 5.22 6.74 13.19
C SER A 66 3.96 6.60 12.35
N ASN A 67 4.01 6.85 11.03
CA ASN A 67 2.84 6.83 10.15
C ASN A 67 2.10 5.49 10.19
N GLN A 68 0.78 5.54 10.42
CA GLN A 68 -0.05 4.34 10.59
C GLN A 68 -0.23 3.56 9.27
N GLU A 69 -0.39 4.27 8.14
CA GLU A 69 -0.52 3.62 6.84
C GLU A 69 0.76 2.85 6.48
N LEU A 70 1.93 3.42 6.78
CA LEU A 70 3.21 2.74 6.57
C LEU A 70 3.34 1.49 7.46
N LYS A 71 2.83 1.54 8.69
CA LYS A 71 2.74 0.35 9.57
C LYS A 71 1.82 -0.71 8.98
N ILE A 72 0.68 -0.32 8.39
CA ILE A 72 -0.23 -1.24 7.68
C ILE A 72 0.49 -1.89 6.50
N ARG A 73 1.17 -1.11 5.65
CA ARG A 73 1.96 -1.64 4.51
C ARG A 73 3.04 -2.63 4.96
N ASN A 74 3.66 -2.39 6.12
CA ASN A 74 4.61 -3.34 6.69
C ASN A 74 3.95 -4.68 7.07
N GLN A 75 2.69 -4.67 7.55
CA GLN A 75 1.96 -5.91 7.82
C GLN A 75 1.56 -6.63 6.53
N GLU A 76 1.20 -5.91 5.46
CA GLU A 76 0.95 -6.50 4.14
C GLU A 76 2.18 -7.26 3.62
N VAL A 77 3.37 -6.69 3.79
CA VAL A 77 4.64 -7.36 3.48
C VAL A 77 4.82 -8.64 4.32
N GLN A 78 4.47 -8.62 5.62
CA GLN A 78 4.53 -9.82 6.47
C GLN A 78 3.51 -10.88 6.05
N ILE A 79 2.29 -10.48 5.66
CA ILE A 79 1.28 -11.39 5.13
C ILE A 79 1.80 -12.08 3.86
N ALA A 80 2.36 -11.32 2.92
CA ALA A 80 2.95 -11.88 1.70
C ALA A 80 4.13 -12.82 2.00
N ARG A 81 4.95 -12.52 3.01
CA ARG A 81 6.02 -13.41 3.49
C ARG A 81 5.49 -14.72 4.06
N ASN A 82 4.41 -14.65 4.85
CA ASN A 82 3.79 -15.84 5.42
C ASN A 82 3.16 -16.73 4.33
N GLU A 83 2.66 -16.14 3.23
CA GLU A 83 2.17 -16.91 2.08
C GLU A 83 3.29 -17.75 1.43
N ILE A 84 4.54 -17.25 1.38
CA ILE A 84 5.69 -18.05 0.93
C ILE A 84 5.87 -19.27 1.82
N LEU A 85 5.76 -19.11 3.15
CA LEU A 85 5.88 -20.22 4.10
C LEU A 85 4.75 -21.23 3.91
N ALA A 86 3.51 -20.78 3.71
CA ALA A 86 2.37 -21.64 3.43
C ALA A 86 2.59 -22.46 2.15
N ARG A 87 3.02 -21.82 1.05
CA ARG A 87 3.33 -22.50 -0.21
C ARG A 87 4.54 -23.42 -0.11
N ARG A 88 5.53 -23.04 0.71
CA ARG A 88 6.68 -23.92 1.00
C ARG A 88 6.24 -25.17 1.77
N GLY A 89 5.35 -25.05 2.74
CA GLY A 89 4.78 -26.18 3.46
C GLY A 89 4.04 -27.17 2.56
N ALA A 90 3.34 -26.66 1.54
CA ALA A 90 2.48 -27.45 0.67
C ALA A 90 3.21 -28.54 -0.15
N TYR A 91 4.50 -28.36 -0.48
CA TYR A 91 5.25 -29.38 -1.21
C TYR A 91 6.11 -30.30 -0.30
N LEU A 92 6.09 -30.06 1.03
CA LEU A 92 6.74 -30.93 2.00
C LEU A 92 5.75 -32.00 2.48
N PRO A 93 6.23 -33.18 2.93
CA PRO A 93 5.37 -34.20 3.51
C PRO A 93 4.71 -33.65 4.80
N PHE A 94 3.41 -33.87 4.90
CA PHE A 94 2.63 -33.53 6.10
C PHE A 94 2.41 -34.77 6.94
N VAL A 95 2.80 -34.72 8.22
CA VAL A 95 2.60 -35.80 9.17
C VAL A 95 1.59 -35.34 10.22
N SER A 96 0.57 -36.16 10.45
CA SER A 96 -0.44 -35.95 11.48
C SER A 96 -0.50 -37.16 12.40
N VAL A 97 -0.70 -36.89 13.69
CA VAL A 97 -0.98 -37.92 14.70
C VAL A 97 -2.41 -37.73 15.18
N GLY A 98 -3.17 -38.81 15.18
CA GLY A 98 -4.56 -38.78 15.60
C GLY A 98 -4.91 -39.98 16.48
N ALA A 99 -5.74 -39.73 17.49
CA ALA A 99 -6.37 -40.79 18.27
C ALA A 99 -7.85 -40.82 17.90
N ARG A 100 -8.40 -42.03 17.77
CA ARG A 100 -9.84 -42.23 17.53
C ARG A 100 -10.41 -43.19 18.53
N GLY A 101 -11.67 -42.99 18.90
CA GLY A 101 -12.44 -43.91 19.70
C GLY A 101 -13.88 -43.88 19.22
N GLY A 102 -14.46 -45.04 19.03
CA GLY A 102 -15.83 -45.18 18.56
C GLY A 102 -16.35 -46.59 18.82
N PHE A 103 -17.58 -46.82 18.43
CA PHE A 103 -18.17 -48.13 18.37
C PHE A 103 -19.09 -48.20 17.15
N ASP A 104 -19.11 -49.37 16.52
CA ASP A 104 -19.97 -49.69 15.39
C ASP A 104 -20.86 -50.86 15.73
N ARG A 105 -22.09 -50.85 15.22
CA ARG A 105 -23.01 -51.98 15.32
C ARG A 105 -23.54 -52.31 13.94
N THR A 106 -23.03 -53.38 13.36
CA THR A 106 -23.51 -53.87 12.07
C THR A 106 -24.77 -54.67 12.22
N SER A 107 -25.76 -54.46 11.32
CA SER A 107 -26.99 -55.24 11.34
C SER A 107 -26.71 -56.73 11.08
N ARG A 108 -27.20 -57.60 11.98
CA ARG A 108 -27.08 -59.08 11.82
C ARG A 108 -27.78 -59.65 10.59
N TYR A 109 -28.67 -58.88 9.96
CA TYR A 109 -29.36 -59.24 8.73
C TYR A 109 -28.55 -58.84 7.45
N THR A 110 -27.35 -58.39 7.62
CA THR A 110 -26.42 -58.15 6.52
C THR A 110 -25.33 -59.26 6.48
N PRO A 111 -24.74 -59.56 5.32
CA PRO A 111 -23.66 -60.55 5.24
C PRO A 111 -22.48 -60.24 6.18
N LEU A 112 -22.13 -58.98 6.34
CA LEU A 112 -21.06 -58.52 7.20
C LEU A 112 -21.36 -58.77 8.68
N GLY A 113 -22.54 -58.36 9.15
CA GLY A 113 -22.94 -58.56 10.56
C GLY A 113 -23.20 -60.04 10.92
N ALA A 114 -23.65 -60.86 9.97
CA ALA A 114 -23.75 -62.30 10.17
C ALA A 114 -22.36 -62.97 10.29
N ALA A 115 -21.36 -62.45 9.56
CA ALA A 115 -19.98 -62.92 9.67
C ALA A 115 -19.35 -62.47 11.01
N GLU A 116 -19.53 -61.23 11.42
CA GLU A 116 -19.00 -60.67 12.65
C GLU A 116 -19.52 -61.42 13.88
N ASP A 117 -20.78 -61.87 13.90
CA ASP A 117 -21.35 -62.65 14.99
C ASP A 117 -20.67 -64.05 15.18
N GLN A 118 -19.98 -64.55 14.15
CA GLN A 118 -19.29 -65.82 14.16
C GLN A 118 -17.77 -65.75 14.37
N LEU A 119 -17.18 -64.53 14.35
CA LEU A 119 -15.76 -64.33 14.48
C LEU A 119 -15.28 -64.32 15.93
N PHE A 120 -14.08 -64.86 16.14
CA PHE A 120 -13.37 -64.88 17.41
C PHE A 120 -12.09 -64.06 17.31
N TYR A 121 -11.75 -63.27 18.34
CA TYR A 121 -10.47 -62.60 18.41
C TYR A 121 -9.34 -63.56 18.84
N PRO A 122 -8.08 -63.26 18.60
CA PRO A 122 -6.93 -64.03 19.10
C PRO A 122 -7.00 -64.09 20.64
N GLY A 123 -7.21 -65.31 21.17
CA GLY A 123 -7.52 -65.52 22.62
C GLY A 123 -8.84 -66.26 22.86
N GLY A 124 -9.65 -66.50 21.80
CA GLY A 124 -10.76 -67.43 21.78
C GLY A 124 -12.13 -66.85 22.23
N GLY A 125 -12.23 -65.57 22.50
CA GLY A 125 -13.50 -64.89 22.81
C GLY A 125 -14.19 -64.34 21.56
N ARG A 126 -15.52 -64.13 21.63
CA ARG A 126 -16.28 -63.39 20.58
C ARG A 126 -16.04 -61.90 20.69
N PHE A 127 -16.08 -61.22 19.55
CA PHE A 127 -16.06 -59.75 19.54
C PHE A 127 -17.30 -59.18 20.23
N PRO A 128 -17.21 -58.08 20.96
CA PRO A 128 -18.37 -57.44 21.62
C PRO A 128 -19.33 -56.84 20.58
N ASP A 129 -20.64 -56.81 20.94
CA ASP A 129 -21.69 -56.10 20.17
C ASP A 129 -22.30 -55.02 21.06
N PRO A 130 -22.08 -53.73 20.82
CA PRO A 130 -21.40 -53.12 19.66
C PRO A 130 -19.87 -53.34 19.65
N LEU A 131 -19.28 -53.39 18.46
CA LEU A 131 -17.86 -53.48 18.26
C LEU A 131 -17.18 -52.13 18.55
N GLY A 132 -16.30 -52.13 19.56
CA GLY A 132 -15.46 -50.95 19.81
C GLY A 132 -14.40 -50.77 18.73
N ASN A 133 -14.00 -49.55 18.50
CA ASN A 133 -12.83 -49.21 17.65
C ASN A 133 -12.04 -48.11 18.33
N VAL A 134 -10.85 -48.41 18.79
CA VAL A 134 -9.90 -47.47 19.37
C VAL A 134 -8.59 -47.53 18.56
N GLY A 135 -8.04 -46.39 18.22
CA GLY A 135 -6.83 -46.33 17.44
C GLY A 135 -5.98 -45.13 17.75
N LEU A 136 -4.68 -45.32 17.59
CA LEU A 136 -3.67 -44.25 17.61
C LEU A 136 -2.87 -44.40 16.34
N THR A 137 -2.94 -43.41 15.45
CA THR A 137 -2.31 -43.49 14.12
C THR A 137 -1.48 -42.25 13.82
N ALA A 138 -0.32 -42.43 13.22
CA ALA A 138 0.44 -41.40 12.56
C ALA A 138 0.26 -41.54 11.05
N ASN A 139 -0.20 -40.49 10.38
CA ASN A 139 -0.47 -40.52 8.95
C ASN A 139 0.41 -39.51 8.24
N LEU A 140 1.03 -39.91 7.14
CA LEU A 140 1.80 -39.06 6.24
C LEU A 140 0.99 -38.87 4.96
N PHE A 141 0.91 -37.62 4.54
CA PHE A 141 0.40 -37.23 3.22
C PHE A 141 1.45 -36.38 2.52
N TRP A 142 1.78 -36.73 1.27
CA TRP A 142 2.74 -36.00 0.48
C TRP A 142 2.35 -35.97 -0.99
N GLN A 143 2.12 -34.76 -1.54
CA GLN A 143 2.00 -34.55 -2.97
C GLN A 143 3.39 -34.32 -3.56
N VAL A 144 3.87 -35.29 -4.35
CA VAL A 144 5.18 -35.21 -4.98
C VAL A 144 5.14 -34.24 -6.15
N ASP A 145 5.89 -33.17 -6.07
CA ASP A 145 5.86 -32.06 -7.05
C ASP A 145 6.74 -32.37 -8.29
N ILE A 146 6.34 -33.35 -9.08
CA ILE A 146 7.06 -33.79 -10.29
C ILE A 146 7.08 -32.65 -11.33
N TRP A 147 5.97 -31.95 -11.51
CA TRP A 147 5.76 -30.95 -12.55
C TRP A 147 6.06 -29.54 -12.11
N ARG A 148 6.66 -29.36 -10.93
CA ARG A 148 6.97 -28.05 -10.32
C ARG A 148 5.74 -27.18 -10.06
N GLN A 149 4.55 -27.75 -9.94
CA GLN A 149 3.32 -27.01 -9.65
C GLN A 149 3.43 -26.23 -8.34
N LEU A 150 3.77 -26.95 -7.26
CA LEU A 150 3.84 -26.37 -5.91
C LEU A 150 5.06 -25.44 -5.76
N ARG A 151 6.18 -25.78 -6.38
CA ARG A 151 7.37 -24.92 -6.40
C ARG A 151 7.13 -23.65 -7.21
N ASN A 152 6.47 -23.70 -8.36
CA ASN A 152 6.10 -22.51 -9.12
C ASN A 152 5.10 -21.65 -8.35
N ALA A 153 4.16 -22.24 -7.60
CA ALA A 153 3.25 -21.50 -6.72
C ALA A 153 4.00 -20.77 -5.59
N ARG A 154 5.03 -21.40 -5.00
CA ARG A 154 5.92 -20.74 -4.04
C ARG A 154 6.73 -19.61 -4.69
N ASP A 155 7.27 -19.82 -5.89
CA ASP A 155 8.07 -18.83 -6.60
C ASP A 155 7.20 -17.64 -7.06
N SER A 156 5.92 -17.88 -7.41
CA SER A 156 4.92 -16.85 -7.64
C SER A 156 4.66 -16.04 -6.37
N ALA A 157 4.42 -16.69 -5.23
CA ALA A 157 4.26 -16.03 -3.94
C ALA A 157 5.52 -15.21 -3.54
N THR A 158 6.72 -15.69 -3.89
CA THR A 158 7.97 -14.96 -3.65
C THR A 158 8.03 -13.66 -4.47
N ASN A 159 7.60 -13.70 -5.74
CA ASN A 159 7.53 -12.47 -6.55
C ASN A 159 6.49 -11.50 -5.99
N ARG A 160 5.31 -11.96 -5.52
CA ARG A 160 4.31 -11.11 -4.85
C ARG A 160 4.80 -10.55 -3.53
N TYR A 161 5.63 -11.26 -2.79
CA TYR A 161 6.30 -10.69 -1.62
C TYR A 161 7.24 -9.54 -2.01
N ILE A 162 8.05 -9.71 -3.06
CA ILE A 162 8.93 -8.64 -3.55
C ILE A 162 8.09 -7.47 -4.08
N GLU A 163 7.00 -7.74 -4.80
CA GLU A 163 6.03 -6.73 -5.24
C GLU A 163 5.48 -5.92 -4.05
N ALA A 164 5.05 -6.56 -2.97
CA ALA A 164 4.57 -5.89 -1.76
C ALA A 164 5.65 -5.02 -1.09
N VAL A 165 6.92 -5.46 -1.12
CA VAL A 165 8.06 -4.67 -0.65
C VAL A 165 8.24 -3.40 -1.51
N GLU A 166 8.25 -3.54 -2.84
CA GLU A 166 8.39 -2.41 -3.76
C GLU A 166 7.20 -1.43 -3.67
N ALA A 167 5.97 -1.97 -3.50
CA ALA A 167 4.76 -1.15 -3.29
C ALA A 167 4.82 -0.35 -1.98
N ARG A 168 5.32 -0.95 -0.88
CA ARG A 168 5.59 -0.24 0.37
C ARG A 168 6.64 0.86 0.16
N ASP A 169 7.72 0.57 -0.54
CA ASP A 169 8.80 1.54 -0.79
C ASP A 169 8.32 2.69 -1.69
N TYR A 170 7.43 2.42 -2.64
CA TYR A 170 6.73 3.46 -3.39
C TYR A 170 5.85 4.34 -2.49
N PHE A 171 5.15 3.73 -1.53
CA PHE A 171 4.41 4.48 -0.53
C PHE A 171 5.31 5.40 0.31
N VAL A 172 6.52 4.95 0.68
CA VAL A 172 7.52 5.77 1.37
C VAL A 172 7.84 7.03 0.56
N THR A 173 8.13 6.90 -0.74
CA THR A 173 8.42 8.06 -1.61
C THR A 173 7.25 9.04 -1.68
N ARG A 174 6.02 8.52 -1.73
CA ARG A 174 4.81 9.35 -1.69
C ARG A 174 4.61 10.06 -0.37
N LEU A 175 4.83 9.38 0.74
CA LEU A 175 4.70 9.95 2.08
C LEU A 175 5.69 11.11 2.28
N VAL A 176 6.94 10.92 1.85
CA VAL A 176 7.97 11.97 1.86
C VAL A 176 7.51 13.20 1.06
N ALA A 177 7.04 12.98 -0.16
CA ALA A 177 6.56 14.07 -1.01
C ALA A 177 5.33 14.77 -0.42
N GLU A 178 4.38 14.02 0.15
CA GLU A 178 3.16 14.59 0.73
C GLU A 178 3.45 15.40 2.01
N ILE A 179 4.38 14.97 2.86
CA ILE A 179 4.83 15.74 4.03
C ILE A 179 5.49 17.05 3.56
N ALA A 180 6.40 16.99 2.59
CA ALA A 180 7.09 18.16 2.07
C ALA A 180 6.13 19.15 1.39
N ASP A 181 5.19 18.67 0.58
CA ASP A 181 4.18 19.51 -0.06
C ASP A 181 3.33 20.27 0.97
N ASN A 182 2.84 19.59 2.01
CA ASN A 182 2.06 20.24 3.06
C ASN A 182 2.91 21.21 3.91
N TYR A 183 4.19 20.90 4.12
CA TYR A 183 5.10 21.81 4.83
C TYR A 183 5.34 23.10 4.03
N TYR A 184 5.54 23.01 2.72
CA TYR A 184 5.65 24.20 1.86
C TYR A 184 4.32 24.96 1.72
N GLU A 185 3.17 24.28 1.75
CA GLU A 185 1.86 24.95 1.84
C GLU A 185 1.73 25.71 3.17
N LEU A 186 2.15 25.12 4.28
CA LEU A 186 2.11 25.75 5.60
C LEU A 186 2.96 27.03 5.63
N THR A 187 4.20 26.94 5.15
CA THR A 187 5.10 28.13 5.08
C THR A 187 4.58 29.21 4.13
N ALA A 188 3.91 28.85 3.04
CA ALA A 188 3.22 29.77 2.15
C ALA A 188 2.08 30.52 2.85
N LEU A 189 1.27 29.80 3.64
CA LEU A 189 0.16 30.37 4.41
C LEU A 189 0.66 31.32 5.51
N ASP A 190 1.75 30.97 6.19
CA ASP A 190 2.38 31.85 7.17
C ASP A 190 2.87 33.17 6.51
N LYS A 191 3.50 33.09 5.33
CA LYS A 191 3.91 34.29 4.59
C LYS A 191 2.71 35.13 4.15
N ARG A 192 1.63 34.47 3.70
CA ARG A 192 0.36 35.13 3.35
C ARG A 192 -0.25 35.83 4.55
N MET A 193 -0.21 35.24 5.76
CA MET A 193 -0.67 35.85 7.00
C MET A 193 0.10 37.13 7.30
N VAL A 194 1.44 37.10 7.20
CA VAL A 194 2.28 38.30 7.41
C VAL A 194 1.90 39.43 6.44
N PHE A 195 1.70 39.11 5.15
CA PHE A 195 1.30 40.15 4.19
C PHE A 195 -0.10 40.69 4.42
N LEU A 196 -1.04 39.86 4.86
CA LEU A 196 -2.37 40.33 5.26
C LEU A 196 -2.30 41.26 6.48
N ASP A 197 -1.53 40.91 7.51
CA ASP A 197 -1.37 41.76 8.70
C ASP A 197 -0.73 43.10 8.35
N GLN A 198 0.30 43.14 7.50
CA GLN A 198 0.89 44.37 7.00
C GLN A 198 -0.12 45.23 6.21
N THR A 199 -0.90 44.58 5.32
CA THR A 199 -1.90 45.27 4.50
C THR A 199 -3.01 45.85 5.38
N ILE A 200 -3.52 45.09 6.37
CA ILE A 200 -4.54 45.58 7.32
C ILE A 200 -4.03 46.80 8.08
N GLU A 201 -2.78 46.80 8.52
CA GLU A 201 -2.20 47.93 9.25
C GLU A 201 -2.10 49.18 8.37
N ILE A 202 -1.60 49.04 7.13
CA ILE A 202 -1.56 50.17 6.15
C ILE A 202 -2.96 50.68 5.85
N GLN A 203 -3.95 49.79 5.70
CA GLN A 203 -5.33 50.19 5.44
C GLN A 203 -5.99 50.90 6.65
N LYS A 204 -5.67 50.49 7.88
CA LYS A 204 -6.11 51.18 9.10
C LYS A 204 -5.55 52.60 9.18
N GLN A 205 -4.28 52.79 8.83
CA GLN A 205 -3.66 54.11 8.75
C GLN A 205 -4.33 54.97 7.66
N SER A 206 -4.57 54.40 6.47
CA SER A 206 -5.29 55.10 5.39
C SER A 206 -6.73 55.49 5.80
N LEU A 207 -7.43 54.63 6.56
CA LEU A 207 -8.75 54.92 7.13
C LEU A 207 -8.70 56.09 8.11
N GLN A 208 -7.67 56.19 8.95
CA GLN A 208 -7.49 57.35 9.86
C GLN A 208 -7.26 58.65 9.09
N VAL A 209 -6.43 58.61 8.04
CA VAL A 209 -6.22 59.77 7.14
C VAL A 209 -7.52 60.18 6.48
N ALA A 210 -8.31 59.24 5.96
CA ALA A 210 -9.60 59.52 5.32
C ALA A 210 -10.61 60.16 6.30
N LYS A 211 -10.64 59.72 7.57
CA LYS A 211 -11.47 60.34 8.63
C LYS A 211 -11.03 61.75 8.92
N ALA A 212 -9.75 62.03 9.10
CA ALA A 212 -9.21 63.37 9.33
C ALA A 212 -9.47 64.32 8.14
N GLN A 213 -9.34 63.85 6.91
CA GLN A 213 -9.69 64.62 5.72
C GLN A 213 -11.18 64.96 5.66
N LYS A 214 -12.06 64.02 6.03
CA LYS A 214 -13.51 64.31 6.14
C LYS A 214 -13.81 65.38 7.18
N GLU A 215 -13.21 65.27 8.36
CA GLU A 215 -13.39 66.31 9.43
C GLU A 215 -12.89 67.67 8.98
N ALA A 216 -11.83 67.74 8.18
CA ALA A 216 -11.31 68.93 7.57
C ALA A 216 -12.10 69.40 6.32
N ALA A 217 -13.27 68.80 6.02
CA ALA A 217 -14.08 69.04 4.82
C ALA A 217 -13.33 68.85 3.47
N ARG A 218 -12.26 68.04 3.45
CA ARG A 218 -11.45 67.70 2.27
C ARG A 218 -11.70 66.28 1.73
N GLY A 219 -12.52 65.49 2.43
CA GLY A 219 -12.85 64.12 2.08
C GLY A 219 -14.35 63.85 2.17
N THR A 220 -14.79 62.69 1.63
CA THR A 220 -16.19 62.26 1.61
C THR A 220 -16.43 61.12 2.59
N GLU A 221 -17.67 61.01 3.11
CA GLU A 221 -18.09 59.81 3.88
C GLU A 221 -17.94 58.52 3.08
N LEU A 222 -18.17 58.58 1.76
CA LEU A 222 -17.99 57.42 0.87
C LEU A 222 -16.59 56.86 0.95
N GLY A 223 -15.55 57.72 0.98
CA GLY A 223 -14.15 57.30 1.12
C GLY A 223 -13.90 56.58 2.44
N VAL A 224 -14.40 57.11 3.56
CA VAL A 224 -14.29 56.48 4.88
C VAL A 224 -14.95 55.10 4.89
N GLN A 225 -16.15 54.95 4.35
CA GLN A 225 -16.88 53.69 4.33
C GLN A 225 -16.19 52.63 3.44
N ARG A 226 -15.59 53.05 2.32
CA ARG A 226 -14.82 52.13 1.46
C ARG A 226 -13.54 51.61 2.12
N PHE A 227 -12.76 52.46 2.78
CA PHE A 227 -11.60 52.04 3.57
C PHE A 227 -12.02 51.11 4.71
N LEU A 228 -13.11 51.42 5.42
CA LEU A 228 -13.62 50.54 6.47
C LEU A 228 -14.03 49.16 5.92
N ALA A 229 -14.70 49.14 4.76
CA ALA A 229 -15.11 47.89 4.11
C ALA A 229 -13.90 47.02 3.73
N GLU A 230 -12.81 47.60 3.17
CA GLU A 230 -11.61 46.86 2.82
C GLU A 230 -10.86 46.34 4.07
N VAL A 231 -10.76 47.12 5.14
CA VAL A 231 -10.21 46.64 6.42
C VAL A 231 -10.98 45.41 6.91
N ARG A 232 -12.33 45.51 6.95
CA ARG A 232 -13.17 44.39 7.41
C ARG A 232 -13.05 43.14 6.53
N LYS A 233 -12.97 43.32 5.22
CA LYS A 233 -12.75 42.23 4.25
C LYS A 233 -11.44 41.52 4.55
N ASN A 234 -10.34 42.23 4.73
CA ASN A 234 -9.03 41.63 4.97
C ASN A 234 -8.90 41.02 6.38
N GLU A 235 -9.54 41.62 7.41
CA GLU A 235 -9.68 41.02 8.74
C GLU A 235 -10.42 39.66 8.65
N SER A 236 -11.50 39.56 7.86
CA SER A 236 -12.20 38.30 7.61
C SER A 236 -11.32 37.32 6.88
N GLN A 237 -10.61 37.76 5.81
CA GLN A 237 -9.70 36.90 5.06
C GLN A 237 -8.56 36.32 5.92
N ARG A 238 -8.06 37.12 6.87
CA ARG A 238 -7.07 36.69 7.86
C ARG A 238 -7.55 35.49 8.69
N LEU A 239 -8.81 35.51 9.11
CA LEU A 239 -9.39 34.39 9.87
C LEU A 239 -9.51 33.13 9.02
N ILE A 240 -9.84 33.28 7.73
CA ILE A 240 -9.89 32.14 6.78
C ILE A 240 -8.48 31.51 6.59
N VAL A 241 -7.46 32.36 6.42
CA VAL A 241 -6.08 31.88 6.31
C VAL A 241 -5.63 31.18 7.60
N LYS A 242 -5.98 31.76 8.78
CA LYS A 242 -5.69 31.13 10.07
C LYS A 242 -6.34 29.75 10.21
N GLN A 243 -7.59 29.59 9.75
CA GLN A 243 -8.25 28.29 9.74
C GLN A 243 -7.51 27.31 8.83
N ARG A 244 -7.08 27.75 7.63
CA ARG A 244 -6.33 26.90 6.71
C ARG A 244 -4.98 26.44 7.28
N ILE A 245 -4.28 27.30 8.01
CA ILE A 245 -3.05 26.95 8.73
C ILE A 245 -3.30 25.77 9.68
N ILE A 246 -4.36 25.84 10.50
CA ILE A 246 -4.73 24.76 11.43
C ILE A 246 -5.02 23.46 10.69
N GLU A 247 -5.73 23.52 9.57
CA GLU A 247 -6.06 22.34 8.76
C GLU A 247 -4.80 21.68 8.19
N VAL A 248 -3.86 22.48 7.67
CA VAL A 248 -2.61 21.98 7.11
C VAL A 248 -1.70 21.44 8.20
N GLU A 249 -1.60 22.10 9.37
CA GLU A 249 -0.88 21.55 10.53
C GLU A 249 -1.44 20.20 10.97
N ASN A 250 -2.77 20.08 11.05
CA ASN A 250 -3.43 18.83 11.41
C ASN A 250 -3.15 17.72 10.36
N LYS A 251 -3.11 18.09 9.07
CA LYS A 251 -2.75 17.14 8.01
C LYS A 251 -1.30 16.66 8.14
N ILE A 252 -0.36 17.56 8.41
CA ILE A 252 1.04 17.23 8.67
C ILE A 252 1.15 16.31 9.88
N ASN A 253 0.47 16.64 11.00
CA ASN A 253 0.46 15.80 12.20
C ASN A 253 -0.12 14.41 11.93
N PHE A 254 -1.17 14.30 11.11
CA PHE A 254 -1.72 13.02 10.69
C PHE A 254 -0.70 12.20 9.87
N LEU A 255 -0.01 12.84 8.92
CA LEU A 255 1.04 12.18 8.13
C LEU A 255 2.24 11.76 9.00
N ALA A 256 2.57 12.57 10.00
CA ALA A 256 3.61 12.24 11.00
C ALA A 256 3.14 11.20 12.04
N GLY A 257 1.88 10.74 11.99
CA GLY A 257 1.34 9.70 12.88
C GLY A 257 1.16 10.17 14.32
N ARG A 258 0.93 11.45 14.56
CA ARG A 258 0.77 12.07 15.88
C ARG A 258 -0.52 12.88 15.99
N TYR A 259 -0.96 13.16 17.21
CA TYR A 259 -2.12 14.01 17.45
C TYR A 259 -1.84 15.47 17.08
N PRO A 260 -2.89 16.29 16.83
CA PRO A 260 -2.73 17.70 16.50
C PRO A 260 -1.87 18.47 17.51
N GLN A 261 -0.80 19.05 17.04
CA GLN A 261 0.12 19.92 17.79
C GLN A 261 0.77 20.92 16.85
N LEU A 262 1.46 21.91 17.42
CA LEU A 262 2.17 22.91 16.63
C LEU A 262 3.26 22.23 15.79
N VAL A 263 3.35 22.60 14.52
CA VAL A 263 4.42 22.16 13.62
C VAL A 263 5.51 23.24 13.61
N GLU A 264 6.75 22.86 13.88
CA GLU A 264 7.88 23.78 13.79
C GLU A 264 8.13 24.22 12.35
N ARG A 265 8.61 25.46 12.17
CA ARG A 265 8.92 26.09 10.87
C ARG A 265 10.38 26.49 10.82
N GLY A 266 11.02 26.25 9.67
CA GLY A 266 12.36 26.80 9.40
C GLY A 266 12.32 28.33 9.30
N GLN A 267 13.41 28.97 9.76
CA GLN A 267 13.55 30.45 9.68
C GLN A 267 14.26 30.82 8.38
N TRP A 268 13.55 30.91 7.27
CA TRP A 268 14.12 31.27 5.96
C TRP A 268 13.21 32.22 5.19
N ASP A 269 13.80 32.94 4.25
CA ASP A 269 12.98 33.74 3.36
C ASP A 269 12.32 32.83 2.31
N TYR A 270 11.02 32.59 2.47
CA TYR A 270 10.23 31.72 1.62
C TYR A 270 10.33 32.06 0.13
N ILE A 271 10.37 33.36 -0.20
CA ILE A 271 10.41 33.81 -1.62
C ILE A 271 11.75 33.49 -2.27
N ASN A 272 12.85 33.67 -1.52
CA ASN A 272 14.22 33.47 -1.98
C ASN A 272 14.75 32.05 -1.74
N LEU A 273 13.88 31.11 -1.32
CA LEU A 273 14.25 29.72 -1.15
C LEU A 273 14.80 29.20 -2.48
N ASP A 274 16.09 28.84 -2.48
CA ASP A 274 16.76 28.41 -3.71
C ASP A 274 16.32 26.99 -4.06
N SER A 275 15.72 26.84 -5.21
CA SER A 275 15.28 25.53 -5.69
C SER A 275 16.46 24.79 -6.28
N GLN A 276 16.76 23.61 -5.76
CA GLN A 276 17.81 22.75 -6.32
C GLN A 276 17.62 22.52 -7.82
N VAL A 277 18.70 22.49 -8.55
CA VAL A 277 18.69 22.14 -9.97
C VAL A 277 18.35 20.65 -10.08
N LEU A 278 17.25 20.35 -10.77
CA LEU A 278 16.83 18.97 -11.01
C LEU A 278 17.65 18.39 -12.18
N ASN A 279 18.47 17.40 -11.88
CA ASN A 279 19.14 16.55 -12.86
C ASN A 279 18.23 15.37 -13.19
N VAL A 280 17.68 15.35 -14.39
CA VAL A 280 16.58 14.42 -14.73
C VAL A 280 17.04 13.01 -15.11
N GLY A 281 18.34 12.80 -15.37
CA GLY A 281 18.84 11.53 -15.87
C GLY A 281 18.37 11.20 -17.28
N VAL A 282 18.26 9.90 -17.58
CA VAL A 282 17.71 9.37 -18.82
C VAL A 282 16.48 8.50 -18.54
N PRO A 283 15.49 8.41 -19.46
CA PRO A 283 14.24 7.68 -19.23
C PRO A 283 14.42 6.22 -18.80
N SER A 284 15.42 5.51 -19.34
CA SER A 284 15.68 4.11 -18.96
C SER A 284 16.01 3.91 -17.47
N GLN A 285 16.51 4.94 -16.77
CA GLN A 285 16.77 4.89 -15.34
C GLN A 285 15.49 4.80 -14.52
N LEU A 286 14.32 5.21 -15.05
CA LEU A 286 13.04 5.06 -14.38
C LEU A 286 12.73 3.59 -14.09
N LEU A 287 13.09 2.68 -14.99
CA LEU A 287 12.88 1.24 -14.82
C LEU A 287 13.61 0.68 -13.59
N LEU A 288 14.74 1.28 -13.22
CA LEU A 288 15.54 0.88 -12.06
C LEU A 288 15.15 1.62 -10.78
N ASN A 289 14.86 2.93 -10.89
CA ASN A 289 14.69 3.80 -9.74
C ASN A 289 13.25 3.82 -9.23
N ARG A 290 12.25 3.69 -10.13
CA ARG A 290 10.83 3.77 -9.74
C ARG A 290 10.34 2.45 -9.16
N ARG A 291 9.85 2.53 -7.93
CA ARG A 291 9.36 1.37 -7.17
C ARG A 291 8.03 0.84 -7.68
N ASP A 292 7.15 1.71 -8.22
CA ASP A 292 5.89 1.30 -8.84
C ASP A 292 6.09 0.48 -10.12
N ILE A 293 7.09 0.82 -10.95
CA ILE A 293 7.44 0.05 -12.15
C ILE A 293 7.98 -1.33 -11.73
N ARG A 294 8.85 -1.37 -10.72
CA ARG A 294 9.42 -2.62 -10.20
C ARG A 294 8.35 -3.51 -9.57
N ALA A 295 7.38 -2.93 -8.85
CA ALA A 295 6.23 -3.67 -8.33
C ALA A 295 5.42 -4.33 -9.46
N ALA A 296 5.09 -3.57 -10.51
CA ALA A 296 4.36 -4.09 -11.67
C ALA A 296 5.16 -5.18 -12.43
N GLU A 297 6.49 -5.06 -12.52
CA GLU A 297 7.38 -6.10 -13.08
C GLU A 297 7.29 -7.40 -12.28
N ARG A 298 7.27 -7.31 -10.95
CA ARG A 298 7.18 -8.48 -10.07
C ARG A 298 5.83 -9.19 -10.16
N GLU A 299 4.72 -8.44 -10.27
CA GLU A 299 3.41 -9.06 -10.51
C GLU A 299 3.32 -9.71 -11.89
N LEU A 300 3.92 -9.12 -12.92
CA LEU A 300 4.03 -9.76 -14.23
C LEU A 300 4.82 -11.08 -14.16
N ALA A 301 5.92 -11.11 -13.42
CA ALA A 301 6.69 -12.34 -13.20
C ALA A 301 5.89 -13.38 -12.41
N ALA A 302 5.15 -12.97 -11.37
CA ALA A 302 4.30 -13.85 -10.57
C ALA A 302 3.18 -14.46 -11.41
N SER A 303 2.46 -13.63 -12.20
CA SER A 303 1.39 -14.10 -13.07
C SER A 303 1.87 -15.07 -14.17
N GLY A 304 3.11 -14.91 -14.65
CA GLY A 304 3.75 -15.88 -15.54
C GLY A 304 3.96 -17.25 -14.89
N LEU A 305 4.34 -17.28 -13.61
CA LEU A 305 4.46 -18.51 -12.85
C LEU A 305 3.10 -19.14 -12.55
N ASP A 306 2.05 -18.35 -12.33
CA ASP A 306 0.68 -18.84 -12.14
C ASP A 306 0.16 -19.56 -13.41
N VAL A 307 0.54 -19.11 -14.60
CA VAL A 307 0.25 -19.82 -15.86
C VAL A 307 0.93 -21.20 -15.84
N MET A 308 2.17 -21.31 -15.34
CA MET A 308 2.86 -22.58 -15.21
C MET A 308 2.18 -23.49 -14.17
N VAL A 309 1.70 -22.94 -13.06
CA VAL A 309 0.91 -23.67 -12.06
C VAL A 309 -0.38 -24.21 -12.67
N ALA A 310 -1.14 -23.38 -13.38
CA ALA A 310 -2.37 -23.80 -14.05
C ALA A 310 -2.12 -24.84 -15.15
N ARG A 311 -0.99 -24.72 -15.87
CA ARG A 311 -0.55 -25.72 -16.86
C ARG A 311 -0.27 -27.08 -16.21
N ALA A 312 0.29 -27.11 -15.00
CA ALA A 312 0.61 -28.34 -14.30
C ALA A 312 -0.63 -29.19 -13.99
N ASN A 313 -1.83 -28.57 -13.89
CA ASN A 313 -3.11 -29.29 -13.69
C ASN A 313 -3.50 -30.21 -14.85
N PHE A 314 -2.87 -30.09 -16.03
CA PHE A 314 -3.11 -31.02 -17.15
C PHE A 314 -2.36 -32.36 -16.99
N TYR A 315 -1.34 -32.41 -16.12
CA TYR A 315 -0.50 -33.56 -15.93
C TYR A 315 -0.94 -34.42 -14.75
N PRO A 316 -0.57 -35.73 -14.74
CA PRO A 316 -0.88 -36.62 -13.62
C PRO A 316 -0.22 -36.15 -12.34
N GLN A 317 -0.96 -36.17 -11.23
CA GLN A 317 -0.46 -35.84 -9.88
C GLN A 317 -0.14 -37.12 -9.13
N LEU A 318 1.03 -37.18 -8.48
CA LEU A 318 1.45 -38.29 -7.63
C LEU A 318 1.29 -37.89 -6.17
N ASN A 319 0.41 -38.60 -5.47
CA ASN A 319 0.21 -38.48 -4.03
C ASN A 319 0.72 -39.72 -3.33
N ILE A 320 1.47 -39.55 -2.26
CA ILE A 320 1.93 -40.61 -1.39
C ILE A 320 1.21 -40.48 -0.07
N THR A 321 0.58 -41.56 0.37
CA THR A 321 -0.01 -41.72 1.68
C THR A 321 0.63 -42.85 2.43
N ALA A 322 0.97 -42.68 3.68
CA ALA A 322 1.44 -43.75 4.54
C ALA A 322 0.86 -43.56 5.94
N GLY A 323 0.62 -44.66 6.62
CA GLY A 323 0.11 -44.65 7.98
C GLY A 323 0.73 -45.77 8.79
N VAL A 324 1.04 -45.47 10.02
CA VAL A 324 1.45 -46.46 11.02
C VAL A 324 0.71 -46.22 12.32
N GLY A 325 0.42 -47.24 13.07
CA GLY A 325 -0.30 -47.05 14.33
C GLY A 325 -0.71 -48.35 15.00
N PHE A 326 -1.61 -48.22 15.93
CA PHE A 326 -2.22 -49.31 16.63
C PHE A 326 -3.75 -49.15 16.58
N GLU A 327 -4.46 -50.25 16.34
CA GLU A 327 -5.91 -50.27 16.27
C GLU A 327 -6.43 -51.55 16.95
N ALA A 328 -7.40 -51.40 17.84
CA ALA A 328 -7.98 -52.51 18.55
C ALA A 328 -9.47 -52.25 18.82
N PHE A 329 -10.23 -53.33 19.00
CA PHE A 329 -11.64 -53.25 19.40
C PHE A 329 -11.83 -52.85 20.89
N ASN A 330 -10.77 -52.94 21.70
CA ASN A 330 -10.79 -52.64 23.12
C ASN A 330 -9.47 -51.96 23.53
N PRO A 331 -9.47 -50.89 24.34
CA PRO A 331 -8.27 -50.20 24.79
C PRO A 331 -7.20 -51.06 25.44
N ARG A 332 -7.61 -52.18 26.05
CA ARG A 332 -6.70 -53.15 26.71
C ARG A 332 -5.71 -53.74 25.71
N TYR A 333 -6.10 -53.94 24.46
CA TYR A 333 -5.30 -54.56 23.41
C TYR A 333 -4.61 -53.54 22.52
N LEU A 334 -4.78 -52.25 22.75
CA LEU A 334 -4.28 -51.19 21.83
C LEU A 334 -2.78 -51.25 21.64
N PHE A 335 -2.02 -51.59 22.68
CA PHE A 335 -0.56 -51.70 22.60
C PHE A 335 -0.06 -53.14 22.52
N ASP A 336 -0.93 -54.08 22.21
CA ASP A 336 -0.52 -55.46 21.88
C ASP A 336 0.22 -55.44 20.53
N PRO A 337 1.30 -56.23 20.36
CA PRO A 337 2.00 -56.32 19.06
C PRO A 337 1.07 -56.69 17.89
N GLY A 338 -0.01 -57.44 18.16
CA GLY A 338 -1.00 -57.81 17.16
C GLY A 338 -1.96 -56.67 16.77
N ALA A 339 -1.97 -55.54 17.48
CA ALA A 339 -2.76 -54.38 17.18
C ALA A 339 -2.02 -53.38 16.23
N PHE A 340 -0.76 -53.66 15.92
CA PHE A 340 0.03 -52.80 15.01
C PHE A 340 -0.54 -52.86 13.59
N ILE A 341 -0.76 -51.67 13.04
CA ILE A 341 -1.20 -51.46 11.65
C ILE A 341 -0.21 -50.59 10.89
N ALA A 342 0.04 -50.90 9.63
CA ALA A 342 0.83 -50.08 8.73
C ALA A 342 0.26 -50.18 7.31
N ASN A 343 0.22 -49.02 6.65
CA ASN A 343 -0.14 -48.96 5.23
C ASN A 343 0.73 -47.94 4.52
N ALA A 344 0.97 -48.18 3.23
CA ALA A 344 1.59 -47.21 2.33
C ALA A 344 0.97 -47.36 0.95
N ALA A 345 0.61 -46.25 0.33
CA ALA A 345 0.03 -46.23 -1.01
C ALA A 345 0.57 -45.05 -1.81
N GLY A 346 0.71 -45.22 -3.10
CA GLY A 346 1.02 -44.13 -4.05
C GLY A 346 -0.07 -44.07 -5.12
N ASP A 347 -0.74 -42.93 -5.22
CA ASP A 347 -1.84 -42.70 -6.15
C ASP A 347 -1.39 -41.76 -7.26
N LEU A 348 -1.43 -42.23 -8.53
CA LEU A 348 -1.20 -41.39 -9.70
C LEU A 348 -2.54 -41.05 -10.35
N VAL A 349 -2.98 -39.81 -10.20
CA VAL A 349 -4.28 -39.35 -10.68
C VAL A 349 -4.12 -38.38 -11.84
N ALA A 350 -4.72 -38.68 -12.99
CA ALA A 350 -4.74 -37.84 -14.18
C ALA A 350 -6.15 -37.48 -14.59
N PRO A 351 -6.44 -36.20 -14.93
CA PRO A 351 -7.75 -35.81 -15.47
C PRO A 351 -7.86 -36.31 -16.94
N LEU A 352 -8.74 -37.27 -17.21
CA LEU A 352 -8.94 -37.81 -18.55
C LEU A 352 -10.16 -37.19 -19.28
N ILE A 353 -11.28 -36.99 -18.56
CA ILE A 353 -12.56 -36.54 -19.11
C ILE A 353 -12.93 -35.19 -18.47
N ASN A 354 -13.70 -34.37 -19.21
CA ASN A 354 -14.20 -33.09 -18.74
C ASN A 354 -13.12 -32.10 -18.24
N LYS A 355 -12.14 -31.85 -19.07
CA LYS A 355 -11.06 -30.89 -18.79
C LYS A 355 -11.47 -29.42 -18.94
N LYS A 356 -12.77 -29.10 -19.06
CA LYS A 356 -13.24 -27.73 -19.28
C LYS A 356 -12.84 -26.77 -18.17
N ALA A 357 -12.91 -27.22 -16.90
CA ALA A 357 -12.50 -26.42 -15.76
C ALA A 357 -10.99 -26.10 -15.80
N ILE A 358 -10.15 -27.12 -16.05
CA ILE A 358 -8.69 -26.95 -16.16
C ILE A 358 -8.32 -26.02 -17.32
N ARG A 359 -9.01 -26.16 -18.48
CA ARG A 359 -8.83 -25.25 -19.62
C ARG A 359 -9.22 -23.81 -19.27
N ALA A 360 -10.37 -23.62 -18.62
CA ALA A 360 -10.83 -22.31 -18.20
C ALA A 360 -9.86 -21.66 -17.21
N GLU A 361 -9.35 -22.40 -16.23
CA GLU A 361 -8.35 -21.93 -15.27
C GLU A 361 -7.04 -21.53 -15.97
N TYR A 362 -6.54 -22.35 -16.90
CA TYR A 362 -5.34 -22.07 -17.67
C TYR A 362 -5.49 -20.83 -18.58
N GLN A 363 -6.63 -20.68 -19.25
CA GLN A 363 -6.94 -19.50 -20.06
C GLN A 363 -7.11 -18.26 -19.20
N SER A 364 -7.73 -18.38 -18.02
CA SER A 364 -7.87 -17.30 -17.05
C SER A 364 -6.52 -16.85 -16.48
N ALA A 365 -5.62 -17.79 -16.19
CA ALA A 365 -4.26 -17.48 -15.78
C ALA A 365 -3.49 -16.71 -16.88
N ASN A 366 -3.62 -17.11 -18.13
CA ASN A 366 -3.04 -16.38 -19.26
C ASN A 366 -3.67 -14.99 -19.43
N ALA A 367 -4.99 -14.85 -19.28
CA ALA A 367 -5.64 -13.54 -19.34
C ALA A 367 -5.14 -12.61 -18.21
N ARG A 368 -4.91 -13.11 -16.99
CA ARG A 368 -4.31 -12.35 -15.89
C ARG A 368 -2.86 -11.95 -16.19
N GLN A 369 -2.08 -12.84 -16.81
CA GLN A 369 -0.72 -12.51 -17.27
C GLN A 369 -0.72 -11.39 -18.31
N LEU A 370 -1.64 -11.43 -19.29
CA LEU A 370 -1.80 -10.37 -20.28
C LEU A 370 -2.24 -9.07 -19.62
N GLN A 371 -3.15 -9.12 -18.66
CA GLN A 371 -3.55 -7.97 -17.86
C GLN A 371 -2.33 -7.37 -17.12
N ALA A 372 -1.54 -8.17 -16.45
CA ALA A 372 -0.33 -7.71 -15.76
C ALA A 372 0.70 -7.10 -16.72
N ALA A 373 0.83 -7.65 -17.94
CA ALA A 373 1.70 -7.10 -18.98
C ALA A 373 1.24 -5.71 -19.45
N TYR A 374 -0.07 -5.52 -19.66
CA TYR A 374 -0.61 -4.21 -20.03
C TYR A 374 -0.55 -3.21 -18.87
N ASP A 375 -0.75 -3.66 -17.62
CA ASP A 375 -0.59 -2.82 -16.44
C ASP A 375 0.85 -2.35 -16.25
N TYR A 376 1.83 -3.22 -16.49
CA TYR A 376 3.25 -2.84 -16.53
C TYR A 376 3.53 -1.79 -17.61
N GLN A 377 3.07 -2.01 -18.85
CA GLN A 377 3.23 -1.04 -19.94
C GLN A 377 2.58 0.31 -19.62
N ARG A 378 1.35 0.28 -19.08
CA ARG A 378 0.64 1.49 -18.63
C ARG A 378 1.41 2.24 -17.56
N THR A 379 1.98 1.53 -16.59
CA THR A 379 2.77 2.12 -15.50
C THR A 379 4.02 2.80 -16.04
N VAL A 380 4.72 2.18 -16.98
CA VAL A 380 5.92 2.76 -17.64
C VAL A 380 5.56 4.04 -18.42
N ILE A 381 4.49 4.01 -19.23
CA ILE A 381 4.04 5.18 -20.00
C ILE A 381 3.62 6.31 -19.05
N ASN A 382 2.86 5.98 -18.00
CA ASN A 382 2.43 6.97 -17.01
C ASN A 382 3.62 7.61 -16.29
N ALA A 383 4.61 6.80 -15.89
CA ALA A 383 5.82 7.27 -15.24
C ALA A 383 6.61 8.26 -16.12
N TYR A 384 6.80 7.94 -17.41
CA TYR A 384 7.43 8.84 -18.35
C TYR A 384 6.65 10.16 -18.51
N THR A 385 5.34 10.07 -18.73
CA THR A 385 4.46 11.23 -18.89
C THR A 385 4.47 12.11 -17.65
N GLU A 386 4.46 11.51 -16.47
CA GLU A 386 4.53 12.23 -15.20
C GLU A 386 5.82 13.04 -15.09
N VAL A 387 6.98 12.44 -15.38
CA VAL A 387 8.27 13.13 -15.34
C VAL A 387 8.29 14.32 -16.32
N VAL A 388 7.87 14.11 -17.57
CA VAL A 388 7.81 15.21 -18.58
C VAL A 388 6.94 16.37 -18.08
N ASN A 389 5.75 16.06 -17.53
CA ASN A 389 4.84 17.08 -17.01
C ASN A 389 5.44 17.81 -15.79
N ARG A 390 6.13 17.10 -14.88
CA ARG A 390 6.76 17.71 -13.70
C ARG A 390 7.92 18.63 -14.07
N ILE A 391 8.78 18.20 -15.00
CA ILE A 391 9.90 19.02 -15.50
C ILE A 391 9.37 20.32 -16.12
N SER A 392 8.40 20.22 -17.03
CA SER A 392 7.80 21.40 -17.67
C SER A 392 7.15 22.33 -16.65
N LYS A 393 6.50 21.76 -15.62
CA LYS A 393 5.88 22.53 -14.55
C LYS A 393 6.91 23.30 -13.71
N VAL A 394 8.04 22.68 -13.37
CA VAL A 394 9.14 23.34 -12.63
C VAL A 394 9.68 24.54 -13.38
N GLU A 395 9.92 24.42 -14.68
CA GLU A 395 10.44 25.52 -15.50
C GLU A 395 9.46 26.67 -15.64
N ASN A 396 8.21 26.35 -16.02
CA ASN A 396 7.19 27.37 -16.22
C ASN A 396 6.91 28.15 -14.92
N TYR A 397 6.91 27.47 -13.78
CA TYR A 397 6.73 28.16 -12.50
C TYR A 397 7.95 28.95 -12.06
N ARG A 398 9.17 28.51 -12.38
CA ARG A 398 10.39 29.29 -12.13
C ARG A 398 10.35 30.64 -12.86
N GLU A 399 10.02 30.62 -14.14
CA GLU A 399 9.89 31.84 -14.94
C GLU A 399 8.73 32.72 -14.43
N SER A 400 7.58 32.12 -14.13
CA SER A 400 6.42 32.83 -13.61
C SER A 400 6.71 33.52 -12.27
N VAL A 401 7.47 32.89 -11.37
CA VAL A 401 7.87 33.50 -10.08
C VAL A 401 8.72 34.76 -10.33
N GLN A 402 9.69 34.71 -11.25
CA GLN A 402 10.53 35.88 -11.58
C GLN A 402 9.71 37.04 -12.13
N ILE A 403 8.77 36.79 -13.05
CA ILE A 403 7.88 37.80 -13.61
C ILE A 403 7.01 38.43 -12.51
N LYS A 404 6.41 37.59 -11.62
CA LYS A 404 5.58 38.06 -10.52
C LYS A 404 6.34 38.84 -9.44
N GLN A 405 7.61 38.50 -9.20
CA GLN A 405 8.48 39.31 -8.33
C GLN A 405 8.65 40.73 -8.88
N GLY A 406 8.91 40.87 -10.19
CA GLY A 406 8.97 42.16 -10.85
C GLY A 406 7.64 42.94 -10.76
N GLN A 407 6.50 42.24 -10.92
CA GLN A 407 5.17 42.84 -10.75
C GLN A 407 4.96 43.37 -9.32
N VAL A 408 5.30 42.59 -8.29
CA VAL A 408 5.17 42.99 -6.89
C VAL A 408 6.02 44.23 -6.60
N THR A 409 7.28 44.27 -7.05
CA THR A 409 8.17 45.42 -6.88
C THR A 409 7.58 46.68 -7.50
N ALA A 410 7.02 46.61 -8.71
CA ALA A 410 6.38 47.77 -9.37
C ALA A 410 5.12 48.24 -8.62
N LEU A 411 4.33 47.30 -8.09
CA LEU A 411 3.12 47.65 -7.31
C LEU A 411 3.45 48.17 -5.91
N GLU A 412 4.53 47.76 -5.28
CA GLU A 412 5.02 48.34 -4.01
C GLU A 412 5.38 49.81 -4.20
N GLU A 413 6.07 50.16 -5.27
CA GLU A 413 6.37 51.57 -5.60
C GLU A 413 5.08 52.34 -5.94
N SER A 414 4.14 51.73 -6.69
CA SER A 414 2.83 52.34 -6.97
C SER A 414 2.06 52.68 -5.71
N VAL A 415 2.02 51.79 -4.71
CA VAL A 415 1.36 52.06 -3.42
C VAL A 415 2.02 53.23 -2.68
N ASN A 416 3.37 53.25 -2.66
CA ASN A 416 4.13 54.34 -2.04
C ASN A 416 3.80 55.69 -2.69
N VAL A 417 3.81 55.77 -4.02
CA VAL A 417 3.50 56.98 -4.80
C VAL A 417 2.05 57.41 -4.57
N ALA A 418 1.08 56.49 -4.69
CA ALA A 418 -0.34 56.77 -4.51
C ALA A 418 -0.63 57.27 -3.08
N THR A 419 -0.01 56.64 -2.06
CA THR A 419 -0.18 57.06 -0.66
C THR A 419 0.37 58.46 -0.40
N ASN A 420 1.57 58.77 -0.92
CA ASN A 420 2.19 60.10 -0.81
C ASN A 420 1.35 61.19 -1.52
N LEU A 421 0.84 60.92 -2.71
CA LEU A 421 -0.02 61.83 -3.44
C LEU A 421 -1.35 62.07 -2.69
N PHE A 422 -1.95 61.03 -2.13
CA PHE A 422 -3.18 61.12 -1.33
C PHE A 422 -2.99 61.96 -0.05
N GLN A 423 -1.91 61.73 0.69
CA GLN A 423 -1.58 62.51 1.88
C GLN A 423 -1.42 64.00 1.57
N ASN A 424 -0.88 64.34 0.39
CA ASN A 424 -0.71 65.70 -0.09
C ASN A 424 -1.97 66.25 -0.83
N ALA A 425 -3.10 65.56 -0.77
CA ALA A 425 -4.36 65.90 -1.45
C ALA A 425 -4.21 66.06 -2.99
N ARG A 426 -3.35 65.30 -3.63
CA ARG A 426 -3.08 65.29 -5.08
C ARG A 426 -3.59 64.05 -5.80
N ALA A 427 -4.08 63.04 -5.08
CA ALA A 427 -4.72 61.83 -5.61
C ALA A 427 -6.04 61.56 -4.85
N GLU A 428 -6.93 60.81 -5.50
CA GLU A 428 -8.18 60.39 -4.88
C GLU A 428 -7.96 59.15 -3.99
N TYR A 429 -8.85 58.95 -2.99
CA TYR A 429 -8.81 57.75 -2.12
C TYR A 429 -8.93 56.43 -2.91
N VAL A 430 -9.57 56.47 -4.10
CA VAL A 430 -9.78 55.32 -4.96
C VAL A 430 -8.46 54.79 -5.50
N ASP A 431 -7.52 55.67 -5.86
CA ASP A 431 -6.21 55.33 -6.40
C ASP A 431 -5.39 54.54 -5.36
N VAL A 432 -5.43 54.97 -4.09
CA VAL A 432 -4.73 54.25 -3.00
C VAL A 432 -5.37 52.90 -2.73
N LEU A 433 -6.71 52.82 -2.69
CA LEU A 433 -7.40 51.55 -2.47
C LEU A 433 -7.12 50.53 -3.59
N LEU A 434 -7.15 50.96 -4.84
CA LEU A 434 -6.85 50.09 -5.99
C LEU A 434 -5.41 49.59 -5.94
N SER A 435 -4.44 50.52 -5.73
CA SER A 435 -3.02 50.15 -5.64
C SER A 435 -2.74 49.14 -4.49
N GLN A 436 -3.35 49.36 -3.32
CA GLN A 436 -3.21 48.44 -2.16
C GLN A 436 -3.85 47.07 -2.43
N ARG A 437 -5.02 47.03 -3.08
CA ARG A 437 -5.69 45.81 -3.46
C ARG A 437 -4.86 45.02 -4.47
N ASP A 438 -4.39 45.71 -5.52
CA ASP A 438 -3.61 45.08 -6.60
C ASP A 438 -2.27 44.53 -6.08
N LEU A 439 -1.63 45.25 -5.14
CA LEU A 439 -0.42 44.77 -4.45
C LEU A 439 -0.70 43.52 -3.61
N LEU A 440 -1.77 43.48 -2.83
CA LEU A 440 -2.13 42.30 -2.02
C LEU A 440 -2.45 41.11 -2.90
N GLU A 441 -3.15 41.30 -4.01
CA GLU A 441 -3.46 40.28 -5.00
C GLU A 441 -2.18 39.75 -5.64
N ALA A 442 -1.28 40.61 -6.08
CA ALA A 442 0.00 40.24 -6.68
C ALA A 442 0.92 39.47 -5.70
N ARG A 443 0.99 39.94 -4.42
CA ARG A 443 1.75 39.23 -3.37
C ARG A 443 1.17 37.85 -3.09
N THR A 444 -0.16 37.74 -3.01
CA THR A 444 -0.83 36.45 -2.84
C THR A 444 -0.54 35.50 -4.01
N ALA A 445 -0.68 35.99 -5.24
CA ALA A 445 -0.40 35.21 -6.45
C ALA A 445 1.10 34.80 -6.58
N LEU A 446 2.03 35.62 -6.10
CA LEU A 446 3.45 35.28 -6.03
C LEU A 446 3.69 34.14 -5.04
N ILE A 447 3.12 34.20 -3.82
CA ILE A 447 3.25 33.14 -2.81
C ILE A 447 2.68 31.83 -3.33
N GLU A 448 1.48 31.85 -3.91
CA GLU A 448 0.83 30.66 -4.47
C GLU A 448 1.65 30.05 -5.61
N THR A 449 2.23 30.89 -6.49
CA THR A 449 3.08 30.40 -7.58
C THR A 449 4.39 29.81 -7.04
N LYS A 450 4.98 30.42 -6.02
CA LYS A 450 6.18 29.88 -5.36
C LYS A 450 5.89 28.53 -4.68
N GLN A 451 4.77 28.42 -4.00
CA GLN A 451 4.34 27.15 -3.40
C GLN A 451 4.17 26.07 -4.46
N GLN A 452 3.54 26.41 -5.60
CA GLN A 452 3.38 25.45 -6.70
C GLN A 452 4.70 25.11 -7.38
N GLN A 453 5.69 26.00 -7.42
CA GLN A 453 7.05 25.71 -7.86
C GLN A 453 7.73 24.70 -6.95
N LEU A 454 7.71 24.92 -5.64
CA LEU A 454 8.32 24.03 -4.65
C LEU A 454 7.64 22.65 -4.67
N SER A 455 6.31 22.61 -4.71
CA SER A 455 5.55 21.37 -4.89
C SER A 455 5.92 20.65 -6.20
N ALA A 456 6.10 21.38 -7.30
CA ALA A 456 6.51 20.76 -8.57
C ALA A 456 7.91 20.13 -8.48
N ILE A 457 8.85 20.73 -7.74
CA ILE A 457 10.21 20.21 -7.52
C ILE A 457 10.16 18.93 -6.67
N VAL A 458 9.41 18.94 -5.55
CA VAL A 458 9.22 17.74 -4.71
C VAL A 458 8.61 16.59 -5.50
N ASN A 459 7.56 16.89 -6.25
CA ASN A 459 6.87 15.89 -7.06
C ASN A 459 7.72 15.42 -8.26
N ALA A 460 8.61 16.26 -8.80
CA ALA A 460 9.58 15.83 -9.82
C ALA A 460 10.64 14.90 -9.22
N TYR A 461 11.15 15.21 -8.03
CA TYR A 461 12.04 14.31 -7.29
C TYR A 461 11.42 12.94 -7.06
N GLN A 462 10.17 12.89 -6.58
CA GLN A 462 9.42 11.64 -6.41
C GLN A 462 9.20 10.92 -7.75
N ALA A 463 8.80 11.64 -8.82
CA ALA A 463 8.54 11.05 -10.13
C ALA A 463 9.78 10.43 -10.78
N LEU A 464 10.97 10.95 -10.49
CA LEU A 464 12.25 10.36 -10.88
C LEU A 464 12.61 9.10 -10.08
N GLY A 465 11.91 8.82 -8.98
CA GLY A 465 12.15 7.71 -8.06
C GLY A 465 12.94 8.10 -6.81
N GLY A 466 13.07 9.40 -6.52
CA GLY A 466 13.69 9.92 -5.29
C GLY A 466 12.80 9.78 -4.07
N GLY A 467 13.36 10.08 -2.89
CA GLY A 467 12.65 9.97 -1.61
C GLY A 467 12.68 8.58 -0.97
N TYR A 468 13.38 7.63 -1.59
CA TYR A 468 13.62 6.30 -1.03
C TYR A 468 14.95 6.23 -0.26
N LEU A 469 15.98 6.93 -0.75
CA LEU A 469 17.27 7.04 -0.07
C LEU A 469 17.18 8.11 1.00
N LEU A 470 17.46 7.74 2.26
CA LEU A 470 17.41 8.65 3.41
C LEU A 470 18.67 9.50 3.49
N THR A 471 19.83 8.89 3.24
CA THR A 471 21.11 9.58 3.21
C THR A 471 21.85 9.32 1.90
N SER A 472 22.76 10.21 1.53
CA SER A 472 23.63 10.04 0.35
C SER A 472 24.58 8.85 0.43
N GLY A 473 24.72 8.23 1.61
CA GLY A 473 25.46 6.99 1.83
C GLY A 473 24.72 5.73 1.43
N GLY A 474 23.53 5.84 0.84
CA GLY A 474 22.74 4.70 0.38
C GLY A 474 21.85 4.06 1.44
N THR A 475 21.72 4.67 2.65
CA THR A 475 20.79 4.19 3.68
C THR A 475 19.35 4.28 3.19
N THR A 476 18.61 3.18 3.30
CA THR A 476 17.21 3.09 2.87
C THR A 476 16.28 3.00 4.08
N TYR A 477 14.97 3.16 3.85
CA TYR A 477 13.96 2.94 4.90
C TYR A 477 14.06 1.52 5.50
N ALA A 478 14.42 0.52 4.71
CA ALA A 478 14.58 -0.85 5.18
C ALA A 478 15.73 -0.98 6.19
N ASP A 479 16.80 -0.19 6.03
CA ASP A 479 17.98 -0.22 6.90
C ASP A 479 17.68 0.37 8.27
N ILE A 480 16.83 1.40 8.36
CA ILE A 480 16.42 2.01 9.65
C ILE A 480 15.72 0.98 10.56
N ARG A 481 14.97 0.05 10.01
CA ARG A 481 14.29 -1.01 10.79
C ARG A 481 15.26 -2.03 11.40
N CYS A 482 16.47 -2.12 10.88
CA CYS A 482 17.52 -3.01 11.37
C CYS A 482 18.50 -2.31 12.31
N LEU A 483 18.39 -0.98 12.49
CA LEU A 483 19.23 -0.24 13.41
C LEU A 483 18.79 -0.47 14.87
N PRO A 484 19.74 -0.65 15.81
CA PRO A 484 19.43 -0.68 17.22
C PRO A 484 18.74 0.64 17.66
N PRO A 485 17.83 0.61 18.65
CA PRO A 485 17.13 1.81 19.14
C PRO A 485 18.06 2.97 19.50
N GLU A 486 19.28 2.67 19.94
CA GLU A 486 20.30 3.66 20.30
C GLU A 486 20.84 4.46 19.11
N MET A 487 20.88 3.88 17.90
CA MET A 487 21.28 4.62 16.70
C MET A 487 20.11 5.43 16.10
N LEU A 488 18.87 4.99 16.30
CA LEU A 488 17.70 5.77 15.92
C LEU A 488 17.62 7.08 16.72
N SER A 489 18.00 7.05 18.00
CA SER A 489 17.99 8.24 18.88
C SER A 489 19.05 9.28 18.50
N THR A 490 20.14 8.86 17.84
CA THR A 490 21.17 9.79 17.33
C THR A 490 20.81 10.38 15.96
N MET A 491 19.99 9.71 15.17
CA MET A 491 19.45 10.23 13.90
C MET A 491 18.16 11.04 14.09
N LEU A 492 17.43 10.77 15.18
CA LEU A 492 16.24 11.48 15.62
C LEU A 492 16.58 12.11 16.98
N PRO A 493 16.93 13.41 17.08
CA PRO A 493 17.01 14.07 18.36
C PRO A 493 15.61 14.12 18.97
N MET A 494 15.25 13.04 19.65
CA MET A 494 14.02 12.96 20.44
C MET A 494 14.21 13.89 21.63
N GLY A 495 13.34 14.92 21.73
CA GLY A 495 13.13 15.58 23.00
C GLY A 495 12.79 14.52 24.06
N GLU A 496 13.39 14.63 25.22
CA GLU A 496 13.19 13.72 26.35
C GLU A 496 11.68 13.60 26.69
N GLU A 497 11.03 12.57 26.15
CA GLU A 497 9.77 12.08 26.68
C GLU A 497 9.79 10.56 26.66
N THR A 498 9.73 10.04 27.86
CA THR A 498 9.61 8.65 28.33
C THR A 498 9.22 7.63 27.26
N ALA A 499 10.22 6.84 26.85
CA ALA A 499 10.01 5.64 26.05
C ALA A 499 9.12 4.65 26.79
N VAL A 500 7.93 4.39 26.26
CA VAL A 500 7.15 3.23 26.63
C VAL A 500 7.91 2.01 26.11
N PRO A 501 8.27 1.00 26.94
CA PRO A 501 9.00 -0.16 26.48
C PRO A 501 8.15 -0.94 25.48
N VAL A 502 8.66 -1.10 24.26
CA VAL A 502 8.16 -2.05 23.28
C VAL A 502 8.37 -3.45 23.88
N PRO A 503 7.36 -4.35 23.93
CA PRO A 503 7.55 -5.72 24.38
C PRO A 503 8.61 -6.38 23.50
N GLY A 504 9.72 -6.77 24.11
CA GLY A 504 10.82 -7.43 23.42
C GLY A 504 10.38 -8.78 22.88
N ASP A 505 10.77 -9.05 21.64
CA ASP A 505 10.86 -10.38 21.05
C ASP A 505 12.01 -11.18 21.75
N GLU A 506 11.80 -11.55 22.99
CA GLU A 506 12.58 -12.60 23.63
C GLU A 506 11.83 -13.92 23.53
N ASN A 507 12.51 -14.89 22.93
CA ASN A 507 12.19 -16.31 22.84
C ASN A 507 11.42 -16.81 21.60
N LEU A 508 12.13 -16.81 20.47
CA LEU A 508 12.00 -17.92 19.54
C LEU A 508 13.19 -18.88 19.78
N PRO A 509 12.97 -20.18 20.04
CA PRO A 509 14.05 -21.11 20.23
C PRO A 509 14.80 -21.31 18.90
N VAL A 510 16.09 -21.04 18.94
CA VAL A 510 17.06 -21.43 17.91
C VAL A 510 17.09 -22.95 17.84
N PRO A 511 16.96 -23.59 16.65
CA PRO A 511 17.12 -25.02 16.56
C PRO A 511 18.56 -25.41 16.92
N PRO A 512 18.77 -26.48 17.72
CA PRO A 512 20.10 -26.90 18.13
C PRO A 512 20.92 -27.38 16.93
N SER A 513 22.16 -26.90 16.84
CA SER A 513 23.20 -27.43 15.98
C SER A 513 23.47 -28.90 16.35
N GLU A 514 23.47 -29.76 15.37
CA GLU A 514 23.96 -31.15 15.47
C GLU A 514 25.47 -31.13 15.78
N ASP A 515 25.81 -31.27 17.07
CA ASP A 515 27.07 -31.88 17.53
C ASP A 515 27.08 -31.87 19.06
N SER A 516 26.67 -32.94 19.65
CA SER A 516 27.25 -33.59 20.86
C SER A 516 26.28 -34.57 21.51
N LEU A 517 26.30 -35.79 21.00
CA LEU A 517 25.82 -36.96 21.74
C LEU A 517 26.99 -37.45 22.58
N MET A 518 26.93 -37.25 23.89
CA MET A 518 27.54 -38.12 24.89
C MET A 518 26.83 -37.95 26.25
N PRO A 519 26.43 -39.00 26.93
CA PRO A 519 25.77 -38.94 28.22
C PRO A 519 26.76 -38.92 29.38
N ALA A 520 26.48 -38.12 30.41
CA ALA A 520 27.21 -38.14 31.68
C ALA A 520 26.26 -38.47 32.86
N PRO A 521 26.78 -39.02 33.97
CA PRO A 521 26.08 -39.96 34.83
C PRO A 521 25.33 -39.32 36.01
N LEU A 522 24.36 -40.11 36.48
CA LEU A 522 23.58 -39.90 37.70
C LEU A 522 24.46 -39.89 38.98
N SER A 523 24.19 -38.98 39.90
CA SER A 523 24.46 -39.13 41.37
C SER A 523 23.54 -38.24 42.24
N PRO A 524 23.37 -38.55 43.53
CA PRO A 524 22.05 -38.68 44.13
C PRO A 524 21.63 -37.55 45.10
N ALA A 525 20.37 -37.63 45.48
CA ALA A 525 19.65 -36.73 46.35
C ALA A 525 20.21 -36.57 47.78
N THR A 526 20.10 -35.34 48.31
CA THR A 526 19.91 -35.10 49.76
C THR A 526 18.89 -34.00 49.98
N GLY A 527 17.97 -34.27 50.90
CA GLY A 527 16.83 -33.47 51.20
C GLY A 527 17.09 -32.26 52.09
N SER A 528 16.17 -31.35 52.10
CA SER A 528 15.78 -30.53 53.27
C SER A 528 14.42 -29.88 53.09
N THR A 529 13.68 -29.87 54.16
CA THR A 529 12.30 -29.51 54.47
C THR A 529 11.91 -28.05 54.22
N PRO A 530 10.61 -27.72 54.04
CA PRO A 530 10.10 -26.38 53.82
C PRO A 530 9.76 -25.62 55.11
N PRO A 531 9.72 -24.30 55.12
CA PRO A 531 9.06 -23.52 56.15
C PRO A 531 7.65 -23.05 55.72
N THR A 532 6.76 -23.13 56.68
CA THR A 532 5.37 -22.73 56.76
C THR A 532 5.11 -21.25 56.49
N GLY A 533 4.08 -20.94 55.66
CA GLY A 533 3.56 -19.60 55.47
C GLY A 533 2.23 -19.38 56.21
N PRO A 534 1.77 -18.16 56.40
CA PRO A 534 0.55 -17.89 57.16
C PRO A 534 -0.72 -17.82 56.29
N THR A 535 -1.82 -18.18 56.90
CA THR A 535 -3.21 -18.29 56.47
C THR A 535 -3.83 -16.93 56.10
N PRO A 536 -4.71 -16.83 55.09
CA PRO A 536 -5.55 -15.66 54.84
C PRO A 536 -6.90 -15.76 55.56
N ALA A 537 -7.45 -14.61 56.00
CA ALA A 537 -8.72 -14.42 56.67
C ALA A 537 -9.91 -14.38 55.66
N PRO A 538 -11.17 -14.59 56.13
CA PRO A 538 -12.31 -14.95 55.28
C PRO A 538 -13.03 -13.77 54.63
N ALA A 539 -13.60 -14.05 53.46
CA ALA A 539 -14.40 -13.14 52.66
C ALA A 539 -15.84 -13.01 53.18
N ALA A 540 -16.37 -11.80 53.08
CA ALA A 540 -17.77 -11.46 53.37
C ALA A 540 -18.71 -11.90 52.23
N ALA A 541 -19.94 -12.33 52.62
CA ALA A 541 -21.00 -12.83 51.75
C ALA A 541 -21.72 -11.72 50.96
N PRO A 542 -22.35 -12.04 49.83
CA PRO A 542 -23.00 -11.08 48.93
C PRO A 542 -24.48 -10.85 49.32
N ALA A 543 -24.95 -9.63 48.99
CA ALA A 543 -26.35 -9.23 49.09
C ALA A 543 -27.17 -9.70 47.87
N ASP A 544 -28.35 -10.18 48.17
CA ASP A 544 -29.44 -10.58 47.30
C ASP A 544 -29.93 -9.46 46.38
N MET A 545 -30.09 -9.74 45.10
CA MET A 545 -31.04 -9.02 44.24
C MET A 545 -31.66 -10.00 43.22
N SER A 546 -32.90 -10.32 43.52
CA SER A 546 -33.82 -11.13 42.75
C SER A 546 -34.44 -10.34 41.57
N LEU A 547 -34.79 -11.09 40.52
CA LEU A 547 -35.87 -10.89 39.55
C LEU A 547 -35.68 -9.92 38.39
N LEU A 548 -35.31 -10.49 37.22
CA LEU A 548 -35.92 -10.16 35.93
C LEU A 548 -35.97 -11.43 35.04
N PRO A 549 -37.03 -11.63 34.23
CA PRO A 549 -37.29 -12.88 33.52
C PRO A 549 -36.46 -13.03 32.24
N PRO A 550 -36.27 -14.24 31.67
CA PRO A 550 -35.45 -14.51 30.53
C PRO A 550 -36.09 -14.03 29.22
N ALA A 551 -35.32 -13.30 28.44
CA ALA A 551 -35.67 -12.95 27.06
C ALA A 551 -35.51 -14.18 26.15
N SER A 552 -36.57 -14.49 25.43
CA SER A 552 -36.68 -15.55 24.42
C SER A 552 -35.71 -15.31 23.27
N ILE A 553 -34.86 -16.29 23.01
CA ILE A 553 -33.99 -16.33 21.80
C ILE A 553 -34.82 -16.93 20.66
N GLU A 554 -35.17 -16.09 19.66
CA GLU A 554 -35.66 -16.57 18.37
C GLU A 554 -34.48 -17.06 17.51
N PRO A 555 -34.65 -18.15 16.74
CA PRO A 555 -33.57 -18.67 15.88
C PRO A 555 -33.42 -17.82 14.62
N VAL A 556 -32.20 -17.33 14.40
CA VAL A 556 -31.81 -16.64 13.16
C VAL A 556 -31.76 -17.65 12.04
N MET A 557 -32.63 -17.46 11.05
CA MET A 557 -32.64 -18.16 9.76
C MET A 557 -31.42 -17.75 8.90
N PRO A 558 -30.86 -18.63 8.07
CA PRO A 558 -29.75 -18.27 7.18
C PRO A 558 -30.24 -17.40 6.03
N VAL A 559 -29.52 -16.31 5.78
CA VAL A 559 -29.72 -15.40 4.65
C VAL A 559 -29.31 -16.11 3.35
N SER A 560 -30.29 -16.43 2.54
CA SER A 560 -30.12 -16.88 1.14
C SER A 560 -29.65 -15.70 0.28
N GLY A 561 -28.66 -15.94 -0.60
CA GLY A 561 -28.13 -14.97 -1.55
C GLY A 561 -29.14 -14.53 -2.61
N PRO A 562 -28.88 -13.45 -3.34
CA PRO A 562 -29.83 -12.84 -4.26
C PRO A 562 -30.03 -13.70 -5.51
N VAL A 563 -31.29 -14.08 -5.71
CA VAL A 563 -31.80 -14.66 -6.94
C VAL A 563 -32.01 -13.52 -7.94
N MET A 564 -31.47 -13.65 -9.15
CA MET A 564 -31.81 -12.79 -10.31
C MET A 564 -33.28 -12.99 -10.72
N PRO A 565 -34.03 -11.93 -11.01
CA PRO A 565 -35.28 -12.06 -11.70
C PRO A 565 -35.08 -12.04 -13.23
N THR A 566 -35.55 -13.07 -13.87
CA THR A 566 -35.80 -13.13 -15.33
C THR A 566 -37.12 -12.47 -15.67
N SER A 567 -37.07 -11.69 -16.74
CA SER A 567 -38.05 -11.52 -17.81
C SER A 567 -39.26 -10.58 -17.71
N TYR A 568 -39.32 -9.85 -18.82
CA TYR A 568 -40.49 -9.33 -19.57
C TYR A 568 -41.29 -8.14 -19.05
N GLY A 569 -41.21 -7.06 -19.84
CA GLY A 569 -42.20 -5.99 -19.83
C GLY A 569 -41.74 -4.75 -20.59
N LYS A 570 -42.09 -4.67 -21.85
CA LYS A 570 -41.99 -3.49 -22.73
C LYS A 570 -42.55 -2.24 -22.10
N GLN A 571 -41.87 -1.11 -22.25
CA GLN A 571 -42.45 0.18 -22.72
C GLN A 571 -41.31 1.21 -22.89
N GLU A 572 -41.15 1.67 -24.14
CA GLU A 572 -40.46 2.91 -24.51
C GLU A 572 -41.26 4.12 -24.03
N PRO A 573 -40.58 5.28 -23.81
CA PRO A 573 -40.86 6.35 -24.75
C PRO A 573 -39.61 7.00 -25.37
N LEU A 574 -39.74 7.23 -26.64
CA LEU A 574 -38.97 8.02 -27.56
C LEU A 574 -38.66 9.43 -27.04
N ILE A 575 -37.39 9.80 -26.96
CA ILE A 575 -36.96 11.19 -27.05
C ILE A 575 -36.29 11.38 -28.40
N ARG A 576 -37.02 12.09 -29.30
CA ARG A 576 -36.51 12.61 -30.57
C ARG A 576 -35.47 13.68 -30.27
N LEU A 577 -34.23 13.48 -30.67
CA LEU A 577 -33.27 14.53 -30.92
C LEU A 577 -33.37 14.96 -32.38
N GLN A 578 -33.73 16.23 -32.61
CA GLN A 578 -33.76 16.89 -33.92
C GLN A 578 -32.32 17.08 -34.40
N VAL A 579 -32.07 16.62 -35.61
CA VAL A 579 -30.85 16.89 -36.39
C VAL A 579 -31.15 18.17 -37.21
N PRO A 580 -30.28 19.18 -37.21
CA PRO A 580 -30.34 20.28 -38.18
C PRO A 580 -29.68 19.89 -39.50
N PRO A 581 -30.09 20.54 -40.64
CA PRO A 581 -29.85 20.04 -41.98
C PRO A 581 -28.45 20.33 -42.54
N GLU A 582 -28.10 19.54 -43.53
CA GLU A 582 -26.90 19.50 -44.35
C GLU A 582 -26.44 20.87 -44.89
N THR A 583 -25.13 21.08 -44.86
CA THR A 583 -24.48 22.04 -45.77
C THR A 583 -23.24 21.41 -46.44
N LYS A 584 -23.42 21.17 -47.72
CA LYS A 584 -22.51 21.29 -48.85
C LYS A 584 -21.08 20.71 -48.76
N THR A 585 -20.93 19.65 -49.53
CA THR A 585 -19.76 19.17 -50.27
C THR A 585 -18.68 20.25 -50.57
N VAL A 586 -17.46 19.99 -50.11
CA VAL A 586 -16.25 20.63 -50.68
C VAL A 586 -15.35 19.50 -51.20
N THR A 587 -15.07 19.59 -52.49
CA THR A 587 -14.17 18.73 -53.28
C THR A 587 -12.73 18.76 -52.76
N PRO A 588 -11.98 17.63 -52.80
CA PRO A 588 -10.57 17.63 -52.49
C PRO A 588 -9.75 18.20 -53.66
N VAL A 589 -8.90 19.17 -53.35
CA VAL A 589 -7.85 19.65 -54.23
C VAL A 589 -6.66 18.71 -54.12
N VAL A 590 -6.35 18.07 -55.24
CA VAL A 590 -5.12 17.29 -55.47
C VAL A 590 -3.97 18.27 -55.64
N PHE A 591 -2.96 18.21 -54.81
CA PHE A 591 -1.65 18.85 -55.10
C PHE A 591 -0.72 17.80 -55.67
N GLU A 592 -0.36 18.05 -56.91
CA GLU A 592 0.59 17.33 -57.76
C GLU A 592 2.02 17.66 -57.30
N ASN A 593 2.80 16.62 -57.06
CA ASN A 593 4.23 16.67 -56.75
C ASN A 593 4.99 17.02 -58.03
N THR A 594 5.77 18.11 -58.05
CA THR A 594 6.87 18.31 -59.00
C THR A 594 8.19 18.42 -58.24
N LEU A 595 8.97 17.37 -58.38
CA LEU A 595 10.40 17.30 -58.13
C LEU A 595 11.17 18.33 -58.96
N ARG A 596 12.10 19.06 -58.35
CA ARG A 596 13.32 19.61 -59.01
C ARG A 596 14.47 19.59 -58.02
N GLU A 597 15.44 18.70 -58.19
CA GLU A 597 16.86 18.95 -58.00
C GLU A 597 17.33 19.93 -59.10
N PRO A 598 18.44 20.65 -59.03
CA PRO A 598 19.79 20.30 -58.61
C PRO A 598 20.73 21.48 -58.22
N HIS A 599 21.88 21.15 -58.01
CA HIS A 599 23.27 21.61 -58.13
C HIS A 599 23.92 21.91 -56.79
#